data_28e5c2a6bc856fb10ad7f0c7e33b3533
#
_entry.id   28e5c2a6bc856fb10ad7f0c7e33b3533
#
_cell.length_a   1.000
_cell.length_b   1.000
_cell.length_c   1.000
_cell.angle_alpha   90.00
_cell.angle_beta   90.00
_cell.angle_gamma   90.00
#
_symmetry.space_group_name_H-M   'P 1'
#
loop_
_entity.id
_entity.type
_entity.pdbx_description
1 polymer ?
#
loop_
_entity_poly.entity_id
_entity_poly.type
_entity_poly.pdbx_seq_one_letter_code
_entity_poly.pdbx_strand_id
1 'polypeptide(L)'
;MTRLVSAAGALAVGAVLAIGLAPSAAQAAPKPAPKPTNVQIAGKGIDKTIVITVIESKRLFGSLLSEVNWMASARSQTTALKADKLGPKYTVTVLANKTALQTYELFPMAAGGPRAHRPVKQPGNKKAVDGWFYGRLTMPETLRVSGVPLKAKPDVVGGGIGGGVGEDLDTTAEKAAGAGEVLGEMRRLFLLNGGVLMIILVGLAGIAFLIRRRV
;
A
#
# COMPACT_ATOMS: atom_id res chain seq x y z
N MET A 1 41.44 -78.27 34.90
CA MET A 1 41.81 -78.31 36.35
C MET A 1 42.06 -76.91 36.81
N THR A 2 41.41 -76.53 37.88
CA THR A 2 41.74 -75.47 38.89
C THR A 2 41.65 -74.01 38.39
N ARG A 3 40.56 -73.26 38.74
CA ARG A 3 40.30 -72.43 39.95
C ARG A 3 41.34 -71.34 40.20
N LEU A 4 40.97 -70.09 40.30
CA LEU A 4 40.47 -69.29 41.45
C LEU A 4 40.47 -67.79 41.03
N VAL A 5 39.43 -67.06 41.12
CA VAL A 5 38.86 -66.28 42.25
C VAL A 5 39.63 -65.02 42.64
N SER A 6 38.82 -63.92 42.65
CA SER A 6 38.92 -62.72 43.52
C SER A 6 39.92 -61.65 43.02
N ALA A 7 39.61 -60.36 43.01
CA ALA A 7 38.90 -59.58 44.02
C ALA A 7 38.56 -58.21 43.50
N ALA A 8 37.56 -57.67 44.10
CA ALA A 8 37.05 -56.30 44.06
C ALA A 8 38.12 -55.23 44.19
N GLY A 9 37.90 -54.12 43.50
CA GLY A 9 38.58 -52.88 43.65
C GLY A 9 37.70 -51.73 43.14
N ALA A 10 36.77 -51.27 43.97
CA ALA A 10 36.01 -50.09 43.71
C ALA A 10 36.89 -48.86 43.84
N LEU A 11 37.11 -48.16 42.77
CA LEU A 11 37.65 -46.79 42.78
C LEU A 11 36.62 -45.87 42.15
N ALA A 12 35.83 -45.22 43.02
CA ALA A 12 34.97 -44.11 42.66
C ALA A 12 35.81 -42.91 42.31
N VAL A 13 35.97 -42.63 41.01
CA VAL A 13 36.51 -41.35 40.54
C VAL A 13 35.32 -40.43 40.33
N GLY A 14 35.10 -39.53 41.26
CA GLY A 14 34.15 -38.44 41.17
C GLY A 14 34.58 -37.47 40.05
N ALA A 15 33.95 -37.60 38.89
CA ALA A 15 34.03 -36.56 37.89
C ALA A 15 33.15 -35.40 38.32
N VAL A 16 33.75 -34.35 38.90
CA VAL A 16 33.11 -33.05 39.08
C VAL A 16 32.92 -32.44 37.68
N LEU A 17 31.72 -32.56 37.16
CA LEU A 17 31.26 -31.80 36.00
C LEU A 17 31.18 -30.33 36.45
N ALA A 18 32.24 -29.57 36.29
CA ALA A 18 32.21 -28.13 36.29
C ALA A 18 31.42 -27.69 35.06
N ILE A 19 30.11 -27.55 35.18
CA ILE A 19 29.27 -26.87 34.22
C ILE A 19 29.70 -25.40 34.24
N GLY A 20 30.66 -25.06 33.38
CA GLY A 20 31.04 -23.69 33.13
C GLY A 20 29.82 -22.95 32.57
N LEU A 21 29.17 -22.17 33.41
CA LEU A 21 28.25 -21.14 33.03
C LEU A 21 29.06 -20.11 32.25
N ALA A 22 29.24 -20.36 30.93
CA ALA A 22 29.70 -19.32 30.03
C ALA A 22 28.66 -18.20 30.10
N PRO A 23 29.04 -16.95 30.43
CA PRO A 23 28.12 -15.85 30.38
C PRO A 23 27.58 -15.80 28.95
N SER A 24 26.30 -16.11 28.76
CA SER A 24 25.60 -15.89 27.50
C SER A 24 25.78 -14.41 27.20
N ALA A 25 26.60 -14.10 26.18
CA ALA A 25 26.70 -12.75 25.68
C ALA A 25 25.27 -12.33 25.33
N ALA A 26 24.71 -11.45 26.15
CA ALA A 26 23.40 -10.89 25.93
C ALA A 26 23.43 -10.26 24.53
N GLN A 27 22.90 -10.96 23.54
CA GLN A 27 22.74 -10.42 22.19
C GLN A 27 21.84 -9.21 22.34
N ALA A 28 22.41 -8.02 22.22
CA ALA A 28 21.66 -6.78 22.21
C ALA A 28 20.53 -6.93 21.18
N ALA A 29 19.30 -6.80 21.64
CA ALA A 29 18.14 -6.87 20.77
C ALA A 29 18.32 -5.95 19.58
N PRO A 30 18.02 -6.38 18.35
CA PRO A 30 18.22 -5.56 17.15
C PRO A 30 17.50 -4.23 17.34
N LYS A 31 18.22 -3.13 17.16
CA LYS A 31 17.65 -1.78 17.25
C LYS A 31 16.48 -1.67 16.32
N PRO A 32 15.28 -1.26 16.77
CA PRO A 32 14.11 -1.16 15.92
C PRO A 32 14.39 -0.27 14.72
N ALA A 33 13.93 -0.69 13.54
CA ALA A 33 14.11 0.06 12.32
C ALA A 33 13.48 1.46 12.44
N PRO A 34 14.13 2.52 11.99
CA PRO A 34 13.61 3.88 12.09
C PRO A 34 12.31 4.00 11.29
N LYS A 35 11.28 4.59 11.92
CA LYS A 35 9.97 4.80 11.29
C LYS A 35 10.03 5.95 10.28
N PRO A 36 9.48 5.80 9.08
CA PRO A 36 9.36 6.89 8.11
C PRO A 36 8.57 8.07 8.67
N THR A 37 9.06 9.28 8.41
CA THR A 37 8.41 10.53 8.81
C THR A 37 8.13 11.47 7.64
N ASN A 38 8.91 11.37 6.56
CA ASN A 38 8.80 12.23 5.40
C ASN A 38 8.91 11.41 4.11
N VAL A 39 8.29 11.91 3.05
CA VAL A 39 8.51 11.45 1.68
C VAL A 39 8.91 12.63 0.83
N GLN A 40 9.98 12.49 0.07
CA GLN A 40 10.45 13.47 -0.90
C GLN A 40 10.20 12.97 -2.32
N ILE A 41 9.73 13.86 -3.19
CA ILE A 41 9.48 13.57 -4.60
C ILE A 41 10.26 14.57 -5.45
N ALA A 42 11.07 14.05 -6.36
CA ALA A 42 11.81 14.83 -7.34
C ALA A 42 11.62 14.21 -8.74
N GLY A 43 11.62 15.01 -9.78
CA GLY A 43 11.47 14.48 -11.14
C GLY A 43 11.14 15.54 -12.17
N LYS A 44 10.70 15.09 -13.33
CA LYS A 44 10.42 15.97 -14.46
C LYS A 44 9.33 17.00 -14.13
N GLY A 45 9.63 18.29 -14.35
CA GLY A 45 8.69 19.39 -14.13
C GLY A 45 8.53 19.80 -12.66
N ILE A 46 9.39 19.29 -11.77
CA ILE A 46 9.41 19.68 -10.36
C ILE A 46 10.67 20.53 -10.13
N ASP A 47 10.49 21.84 -9.96
CA ASP A 47 11.62 22.78 -9.76
C ASP A 47 12.24 22.63 -8.35
N LYS A 48 11.38 22.43 -7.35
CA LYS A 48 11.80 22.18 -5.97
C LYS A 48 11.26 20.83 -5.52
N THR A 49 12.13 20.01 -4.92
CA THR A 49 11.71 18.73 -4.32
C THR A 49 10.47 18.91 -3.44
N ILE A 50 9.42 18.19 -3.74
CA ILE A 50 8.21 18.17 -2.94
C ILE A 50 8.49 17.35 -1.69
N VAL A 51 8.20 17.89 -0.52
CA VAL A 51 8.39 17.21 0.76
C VAL A 51 7.04 17.09 1.44
N ILE A 52 6.66 15.87 1.78
CA ILE A 52 5.41 15.59 2.47
C ILE A 52 5.74 14.92 3.78
N THR A 53 5.33 15.56 4.89
CA THR A 53 5.60 15.07 6.24
C THR A 53 4.36 14.43 6.85
N VAL A 54 4.58 13.49 7.77
CA VAL A 54 3.49 12.86 8.51
C VAL A 54 2.70 13.88 9.37
N ILE A 55 3.36 14.97 9.77
CA ILE A 55 2.76 16.01 10.63
C ILE A 55 1.83 16.90 9.81
N GLU A 56 2.27 17.36 8.63
CA GLU A 56 1.50 18.29 7.79
C GLU A 56 0.32 17.62 7.11
N SER A 57 0.51 16.42 6.60
CA SER A 57 -0.52 15.68 5.88
C SER A 57 -0.41 14.18 6.09
N LYS A 58 -0.89 13.69 7.23
CA LYS A 58 -0.86 12.27 7.60
C LYS A 58 -1.50 11.36 6.53
N ARG A 59 -2.63 11.80 5.94
CA ARG A 59 -3.34 11.02 4.93
C ARG A 59 -2.53 10.89 3.64
N LEU A 60 -2.02 12.01 3.12
CA LEU A 60 -1.24 12.04 1.89
C LEU A 60 0.09 11.30 2.05
N PHE A 61 0.77 11.52 3.18
CA PHE A 61 1.96 10.76 3.56
C PHE A 61 1.69 9.26 3.56
N GLY A 62 0.61 8.82 4.20
CA GLY A 62 0.22 7.41 4.25
C GLY A 62 -0.08 6.85 2.86
N SER A 63 -0.76 7.60 1.99
CA SER A 63 -1.04 7.20 0.61
C SER A 63 0.25 7.03 -0.19
N LEU A 64 1.17 8.01 -0.14
CA LEU A 64 2.47 7.92 -0.83
C LEU A 64 3.31 6.76 -0.32
N LEU A 65 3.36 6.58 1.01
CA LEU A 65 4.11 5.48 1.59
C LEU A 65 3.55 4.13 1.14
N SER A 66 2.22 4.01 1.02
CA SER A 66 1.58 2.79 0.54
C SER A 66 1.92 2.44 -0.91
N GLU A 67 2.22 3.46 -1.76
CA GLU A 67 2.64 3.23 -3.15
C GLU A 67 4.01 2.54 -3.24
N VAL A 68 4.90 2.76 -2.26
CA VAL A 68 6.29 2.35 -2.37
C VAL A 68 6.76 1.34 -1.33
N ASN A 69 6.21 1.36 -0.12
CA ASN A 69 6.75 0.60 1.02
C ASN A 69 6.75 -0.93 0.81
N TRP A 70 5.75 -1.45 0.15
CA TRP A 70 5.63 -2.89 -0.13
C TRP A 70 6.76 -3.42 -1.03
N MET A 71 7.34 -2.56 -1.88
CA MET A 71 8.44 -2.93 -2.77
C MET A 71 9.75 -3.23 -2.02
N ALA A 72 9.88 -2.79 -0.76
CA ALA A 72 11.10 -2.99 0.03
C ALA A 72 11.49 -4.47 0.14
N SER A 73 10.51 -5.35 0.32
CA SER A 73 10.68 -6.78 0.50
C SER A 73 10.17 -7.62 -0.67
N ALA A 74 9.48 -7.01 -1.62
CA ALA A 74 8.89 -7.73 -2.75
C ALA A 74 9.96 -8.22 -3.74
N ARG A 75 9.70 -9.36 -4.38
CA ARG A 75 10.45 -9.82 -5.54
C ARG A 75 10.02 -9.06 -6.78
N SER A 76 10.95 -8.87 -7.73
CA SER A 76 10.63 -8.26 -9.02
C SER A 76 9.47 -9.00 -9.70
N GLN A 77 8.50 -8.24 -10.20
CA GLN A 77 7.27 -8.78 -10.81
C GLN A 77 7.29 -8.70 -12.34
N THR A 78 8.17 -7.86 -12.88
CA THR A 78 8.24 -7.60 -14.32
C THR A 78 9.67 -7.22 -14.69
N THR A 79 9.89 -6.97 -15.97
CA THR A 79 11.14 -6.46 -16.51
C THR A 79 11.02 -4.97 -16.86
N ALA A 80 12.17 -4.32 -17.04
CA ALA A 80 12.21 -2.94 -17.51
C ALA A 80 11.51 -2.81 -18.86
N LEU A 81 10.69 -1.77 -19.01
CA LEU A 81 10.19 -1.36 -20.32
C LEU A 81 11.27 -0.56 -21.05
N LYS A 82 11.14 -0.47 -22.40
CA LYS A 82 11.95 0.44 -23.19
C LYS A 82 11.75 1.88 -22.71
N ALA A 83 12.79 2.71 -22.79
CA ALA A 83 12.78 4.08 -22.27
C ALA A 83 11.65 4.95 -22.86
N ASP A 84 11.33 4.77 -24.14
CA ASP A 84 10.25 5.44 -24.86
C ASP A 84 8.85 5.12 -24.30
N LYS A 85 8.70 3.96 -23.63
CA LYS A 85 7.43 3.48 -23.07
C LYS A 85 7.28 3.75 -21.57
N LEU A 86 8.32 4.23 -20.90
CA LEU A 86 8.28 4.51 -19.46
C LEU A 86 7.60 5.84 -19.11
N GLY A 87 7.71 6.83 -20.01
CA GLY A 87 7.21 8.18 -19.74
C GLY A 87 8.04 8.93 -18.68
N PRO A 88 7.48 9.94 -18.02
CA PRO A 88 8.20 10.74 -17.03
C PRO A 88 8.54 9.93 -15.78
N LYS A 89 9.79 10.11 -15.32
CA LYS A 89 10.32 9.48 -14.11
C LYS A 89 10.22 10.42 -12.91
N TYR A 90 9.78 9.87 -11.78
CA TYR A 90 9.77 10.54 -10.50
C TYR A 90 10.52 9.69 -9.47
N THR A 91 11.47 10.31 -8.79
CA THR A 91 12.24 9.67 -7.72
C THR A 91 11.56 9.97 -6.39
N VAL A 92 11.15 8.92 -5.71
CA VAL A 92 10.52 8.99 -4.39
C VAL A 92 11.49 8.47 -3.35
N THR A 93 11.86 9.32 -2.40
CA THR A 93 12.76 8.98 -1.29
C THR A 93 11.97 9.01 0.02
N VAL A 94 12.01 7.90 0.73
CA VAL A 94 11.41 7.75 2.06
C VAL A 94 12.45 8.08 3.12
N LEU A 95 12.12 8.96 4.06
CA LEU A 95 13.03 9.41 5.10
C LEU A 95 12.49 9.20 6.51
N ALA A 96 13.40 8.96 7.44
CA ALA A 96 13.16 9.12 8.87
C ALA A 96 13.88 10.41 9.31
N ASN A 97 13.12 11.45 9.59
CA ASN A 97 13.63 12.80 9.80
C ASN A 97 14.48 13.27 8.61
N LYS A 98 15.78 13.44 8.80
CA LYS A 98 16.75 13.86 7.76
C LYS A 98 17.46 12.67 7.09
N THR A 99 17.29 11.45 7.57
CA THR A 99 17.99 10.28 7.06
C THR A 99 17.16 9.57 6.01
N ALA A 100 17.67 9.46 4.80
CA ALA A 100 17.05 8.70 3.72
C ALA A 100 17.14 7.20 4.04
N LEU A 101 16.00 6.52 3.97
CA LEU A 101 15.87 5.09 4.25
C LEU A 101 15.86 4.27 2.96
N GLN A 102 15.08 4.69 1.99
CA GLN A 102 14.83 3.98 0.73
C GLN A 102 14.54 4.97 -0.39
N THR A 103 14.88 4.58 -1.61
CA THR A 103 14.60 5.35 -2.83
C THR A 103 14.00 4.45 -3.88
N TYR A 104 13.00 4.98 -4.59
CA TYR A 104 12.28 4.30 -5.67
C TYR A 104 12.12 5.24 -6.86
N GLU A 105 12.05 4.67 -8.04
CA GLU A 105 11.73 5.40 -9.27
C GLU A 105 10.31 5.00 -9.73
N LEU A 106 9.46 5.99 -9.88
CA LEU A 106 8.07 5.79 -10.28
C LEU A 106 7.83 6.33 -11.68
N PHE A 107 7.09 5.57 -12.47
CA PHE A 107 6.72 5.88 -13.85
C PHE A 107 5.19 5.80 -13.97
N PRO A 108 4.48 6.84 -13.52
CA PRO A 108 3.02 6.81 -13.44
C PRO A 108 2.32 6.71 -14.80
N MET A 109 2.98 7.17 -15.86
CA MET A 109 2.43 7.25 -17.21
C MET A 109 3.03 6.20 -18.16
N ALA A 110 3.61 5.13 -17.64
CA ALA A 110 4.18 4.08 -18.47
C ALA A 110 3.14 3.38 -19.35
N ALA A 111 3.56 2.95 -20.53
CA ALA A 111 2.69 2.20 -21.44
C ALA A 111 2.24 0.87 -20.79
N GLY A 112 0.94 0.59 -20.83
CA GLY A 112 0.35 -0.58 -20.19
C GLY A 112 0.17 -0.45 -18.68
N GLY A 113 0.19 0.77 -18.15
CA GLY A 113 -0.07 1.08 -16.75
C GLY A 113 1.16 1.49 -15.96
N PRO A 114 0.96 2.01 -14.74
CA PRO A 114 2.04 2.50 -13.90
C PRO A 114 3.12 1.44 -13.66
N ARG A 115 4.38 1.90 -13.60
CA ARG A 115 5.54 1.06 -13.28
C ARG A 115 6.32 1.67 -12.13
N ALA A 116 6.97 0.84 -11.36
CA ALA A 116 7.89 1.24 -10.32
C ALA A 116 9.18 0.44 -10.39
N HIS A 117 10.28 1.07 -10.03
CA HIS A 117 11.59 0.46 -10.00
C HIS A 117 12.25 0.69 -8.65
N ARG A 118 12.82 -0.36 -8.09
CA ARG A 118 13.70 -0.30 -6.92
C ARG A 118 15.13 -0.45 -7.40
N PRO A 119 15.94 0.62 -7.42
CA PRO A 119 17.33 0.55 -7.87
C PRO A 119 18.20 -0.22 -6.87
N VAL A 120 19.25 -0.85 -7.37
CA VAL A 120 20.25 -1.56 -6.55
C VAL A 120 20.88 -0.65 -5.50
N LYS A 121 21.23 0.58 -5.92
CA LYS A 121 21.85 1.57 -5.04
C LYS A 121 20.79 2.26 -4.20
N GLN A 122 20.86 2.05 -2.90
CA GLN A 122 19.98 2.65 -1.92
C GLN A 122 20.71 3.65 -1.03
N PRO A 123 20.00 4.56 -0.35
CA PRO A 123 20.62 5.51 0.58
C PRO A 123 21.46 4.83 1.66
N GLY A 124 22.51 5.52 2.13
CA GLY A 124 23.39 5.01 3.18
C GLY A 124 24.26 3.83 2.75
N ASN A 125 24.66 3.78 1.47
CA ASN A 125 25.45 2.69 0.87
C ASN A 125 24.83 1.29 0.99
N LYS A 126 23.53 1.20 1.26
CA LYS A 126 22.80 -0.04 1.26
C LYS A 126 22.63 -0.53 -0.19
N LYS A 127 22.70 -1.84 -0.35
CA LYS A 127 22.37 -2.50 -1.63
C LYS A 127 21.00 -3.19 -1.48
N ALA A 128 20.16 -3.00 -2.46
CA ALA A 128 18.92 -3.76 -2.62
C ALA A 128 19.03 -4.68 -3.85
N VAL A 129 18.18 -5.65 -3.93
CA VAL A 129 18.01 -6.40 -5.19
C VAL A 129 17.28 -5.50 -6.17
N ASP A 130 17.80 -5.39 -7.38
CA ASP A 130 17.12 -4.67 -8.45
C ASP A 130 15.71 -5.25 -8.67
N GLY A 131 14.73 -4.40 -8.90
CA GLY A 131 13.39 -4.90 -9.08
C GLY A 131 12.47 -3.94 -9.82
N TRP A 132 11.75 -4.51 -10.79
CA TRP A 132 10.71 -3.84 -11.53
C TRP A 132 9.34 -4.36 -11.12
N PHE A 133 8.38 -3.45 -10.95
CA PHE A 133 7.08 -3.76 -10.39
C PHE A 133 5.96 -3.10 -11.21
N TYR A 134 4.79 -3.72 -11.19
CA TYR A 134 3.57 -3.05 -11.59
C TYR A 134 3.20 -2.03 -10.49
N GLY A 135 3.13 -0.75 -10.87
CA GLY A 135 2.67 0.28 -9.96
C GLY A 135 1.17 0.14 -9.69
N ARG A 136 0.73 0.64 -8.55
CA ARG A 136 -0.71 0.70 -8.25
C ARG A 136 -1.41 1.65 -9.22
N LEU A 137 -2.64 1.37 -9.58
CA LEU A 137 -3.45 2.22 -10.45
C LEU A 137 -3.71 3.60 -9.82
N THR A 138 -3.65 3.71 -8.51
CA THR A 138 -3.75 4.95 -7.74
C THR A 138 -2.51 5.82 -7.83
N MET A 139 -1.36 5.28 -8.25
CA MET A 139 -0.08 5.98 -8.28
C MET A 139 -0.11 7.33 -9.02
N PRO A 140 -0.66 7.47 -10.25
CA PRO A 140 -0.71 8.75 -10.94
C PRO A 140 -1.50 9.80 -10.16
N GLU A 141 -2.61 9.41 -9.58
CA GLU A 141 -3.48 10.30 -8.80
C GLU A 141 -2.82 10.69 -7.49
N THR A 142 -2.23 9.74 -6.76
CA THR A 142 -1.50 10.00 -5.52
C THR A 142 -0.36 11.00 -5.75
N LEU A 143 0.40 10.85 -6.84
CA LEU A 143 1.47 11.77 -7.21
C LEU A 143 0.91 13.15 -7.59
N ARG A 144 -0.18 13.22 -8.35
CA ARG A 144 -0.83 14.47 -8.75
C ARG A 144 -1.33 15.26 -7.54
N VAL A 145 -2.03 14.62 -6.61
CA VAL A 145 -2.48 15.23 -5.35
C VAL A 145 -1.29 15.68 -4.49
N SER A 146 -0.15 15.04 -4.63
CA SER A 146 1.10 15.44 -3.97
C SER A 146 1.77 16.66 -4.60
N GLY A 147 1.22 17.24 -5.67
CA GLY A 147 1.75 18.41 -6.36
C GLY A 147 2.67 18.09 -7.55
N VAL A 148 2.76 16.82 -7.96
CA VAL A 148 3.49 16.45 -9.18
C VAL A 148 2.72 16.90 -10.42
N PRO A 149 3.34 17.62 -11.39
CA PRO A 149 2.67 18.15 -12.58
C PRO A 149 2.39 17.02 -13.59
N LEU A 150 1.44 16.18 -13.27
CA LEU A 150 0.95 15.12 -14.15
C LEU A 150 -0.32 15.58 -14.86
N LYS A 151 -0.38 15.41 -16.17
CA LYS A 151 -1.64 15.57 -16.91
C LYS A 151 -2.66 14.56 -16.36
N ALA A 152 -3.86 15.05 -16.08
CA ALA A 152 -4.97 14.15 -15.76
C ALA A 152 -5.18 13.22 -16.95
N LYS A 153 -5.08 11.91 -16.73
CA LYS A 153 -5.54 10.96 -17.72
C LYS A 153 -7.04 10.88 -17.54
N PRO A 154 -7.85 11.07 -18.59
CA PRO A 154 -9.28 10.84 -18.49
C PRO A 154 -9.49 9.44 -17.87
N ASP A 155 -10.25 9.35 -16.79
CA ASP A 155 -10.58 8.07 -16.19
C ASP A 155 -11.43 7.29 -17.18
N VAL A 156 -10.81 6.35 -17.90
CA VAL A 156 -11.54 5.34 -18.69
C VAL A 156 -12.35 4.38 -17.80
N VAL A 157 -12.31 4.57 -16.49
CA VAL A 157 -13.08 3.76 -15.53
C VAL A 157 -14.53 4.26 -15.35
N GLY A 158 -14.86 5.42 -15.94
CA GLY A 158 -16.25 5.91 -16.03
C GLY A 158 -17.08 5.27 -17.14
N GLY A 159 -16.47 4.45 -18.00
CA GLY A 159 -17.18 3.67 -19.01
C GLY A 159 -17.76 2.40 -18.37
N GLY A 160 -18.98 2.47 -17.85
CA GLY A 160 -19.78 1.30 -17.61
C GLY A 160 -19.80 0.40 -18.83
N ILE A 161 -19.97 -0.90 -18.64
CA ILE A 161 -20.13 -1.92 -19.66
C ILE A 161 -21.22 -1.48 -20.66
N GLY A 162 -20.81 -0.84 -21.75
CA GLY A 162 -21.70 -0.33 -22.79
C GLY A 162 -20.86 0.46 -23.78
N GLY A 163 -20.53 -0.17 -24.93
CA GLY A 163 -19.77 0.45 -25.99
C GLY A 163 -20.44 1.73 -26.50
N GLY A 164 -19.76 2.84 -26.36
CA GLY A 164 -20.11 4.13 -26.95
C GLY A 164 -18.87 4.77 -27.52
N VAL A 165 -18.91 5.10 -28.80
CA VAL A 165 -17.90 5.81 -29.58
C VAL A 165 -17.68 7.17 -28.94
N GLY A 166 -16.46 7.49 -28.52
CA GLY A 166 -16.12 8.79 -27.94
C GLY A 166 -16.20 9.89 -28.99
N GLU A 167 -17.16 10.77 -28.83
CA GLU A 167 -17.24 12.06 -29.49
C GLU A 167 -16.74 13.13 -28.50
N ASP A 168 -15.85 13.99 -28.96
CA ASP A 168 -15.30 15.09 -28.16
C ASP A 168 -16.42 16.04 -27.73
N LEU A 169 -16.84 15.99 -26.48
CA LEU A 169 -17.84 16.87 -25.91
C LEU A 169 -17.18 18.11 -25.29
N ASP A 170 -17.49 19.23 -25.87
CA ASP A 170 -17.12 20.58 -25.46
C ASP A 170 -17.66 20.87 -24.05
N THR A 171 -16.76 21.05 -23.07
CA THR A 171 -17.05 21.02 -21.63
C THR A 171 -17.69 22.29 -21.06
N THR A 172 -18.19 23.21 -21.88
CA THR A 172 -18.71 24.51 -21.41
C THR A 172 -20.24 24.60 -21.34
N ALA A 173 -20.97 23.72 -22.01
CA ALA A 173 -22.44 23.77 -22.04
C ALA A 173 -23.15 22.76 -21.13
N GLU A 174 -22.45 21.75 -20.62
CA GLU A 174 -23.05 20.57 -19.98
C GLU A 174 -23.19 20.64 -18.47
N LYS A 175 -22.64 21.68 -17.83
CA LYS A 175 -22.70 21.84 -16.36
C LYS A 175 -24.10 22.19 -15.82
N ALA A 176 -25.00 22.63 -16.69
CA ALA A 176 -26.38 22.95 -16.32
C ALA A 176 -27.41 21.84 -16.59
N ALA A 177 -27.14 20.96 -17.55
CA ALA A 177 -28.07 19.87 -17.92
C ALA A 177 -27.90 18.61 -17.05
N GLY A 178 -26.68 18.29 -16.64
CA GLY A 178 -26.39 17.07 -15.85
C GLY A 178 -26.94 17.10 -14.41
N ALA A 179 -27.13 18.26 -13.82
CA ALA A 179 -27.65 18.37 -12.45
C ALA A 179 -29.12 17.93 -12.36
N GLY A 180 -29.91 18.15 -13.41
CA GLY A 180 -31.32 17.73 -13.43
C GLY A 180 -31.52 16.24 -13.61
N GLU A 181 -30.66 15.61 -14.39
CA GLU A 181 -30.72 14.17 -14.68
C GLU A 181 -30.25 13.32 -13.51
N VAL A 182 -29.15 13.72 -12.84
CA VAL A 182 -28.67 13.09 -11.60
C VAL A 182 -29.68 13.20 -10.46
N LEU A 183 -30.36 14.34 -10.33
CA LEU A 183 -31.45 14.51 -9.36
C LEU A 183 -32.67 13.64 -9.70
N GLY A 184 -32.95 13.44 -10.99
CA GLY A 184 -34.02 12.55 -11.44
C GLY A 184 -33.73 11.07 -11.12
N GLU A 185 -32.51 10.63 -11.35
CA GLU A 185 -32.06 9.27 -11.07
C GLU A 185 -31.97 8.99 -9.56
N MET A 186 -31.47 9.93 -8.76
CA MET A 186 -31.52 9.84 -7.30
C MET A 186 -32.95 9.74 -6.77
N ARG A 187 -33.86 10.55 -7.30
CA ARG A 187 -35.28 10.51 -6.91
C ARG A 187 -35.90 9.15 -7.23
N ARG A 188 -35.56 8.55 -8.37
CA ARG A 188 -36.05 7.21 -8.76
C ARG A 188 -35.49 6.11 -7.85
N LEU A 189 -34.22 6.17 -7.46
CA LEU A 189 -33.61 5.24 -6.50
C LEU A 189 -34.20 5.39 -5.10
N PHE A 190 -34.50 6.62 -4.66
CA PHE A 190 -35.15 6.88 -3.38
C PHE A 190 -36.61 6.38 -3.37
N LEU A 191 -37.33 6.53 -4.46
CA LEU A 191 -38.71 6.02 -4.56
C LEU A 191 -38.79 4.48 -4.58
N LEU A 192 -37.83 3.82 -5.26
CA LEU A 192 -37.74 2.36 -5.26
C LEU A 192 -37.37 1.79 -3.88
N ASN A 193 -36.36 2.38 -3.24
CA ASN A 193 -35.92 1.94 -1.90
C ASN A 193 -36.94 2.36 -0.81
N GLY A 194 -37.57 3.52 -0.96
CA GLY A 194 -38.62 3.99 -0.05
C GLY A 194 -39.84 3.09 -0.04
N GLY A 195 -40.23 2.54 -1.21
CA GLY A 195 -41.31 1.57 -1.32
C GLY A 195 -41.06 0.28 -0.55
N VAL A 196 -39.85 -0.25 -0.65
CA VAL A 196 -39.44 -1.46 0.09
C VAL A 196 -39.41 -1.21 1.60
N LEU A 197 -38.90 -0.05 2.04
CA LEU A 197 -38.87 0.34 3.45
C LEU A 197 -40.31 0.47 4.02
N MET A 198 -41.24 1.07 3.26
CA MET A 198 -42.63 1.18 3.68
C MET A 198 -43.32 -0.19 3.82
N ILE A 199 -43.07 -1.12 2.91
CA ILE A 199 -43.62 -2.49 2.99
C ILE A 199 -43.08 -3.18 4.25
N ILE A 200 -41.80 -3.06 4.57
CA ILE A 200 -41.20 -3.65 5.77
C ILE A 200 -41.81 -3.02 7.04
N LEU A 201 -41.98 -1.70 7.08
CA LEU A 201 -42.56 -1.02 8.24
C LEU A 201 -44.04 -1.39 8.46
N VAL A 202 -44.82 -1.46 7.40
CA VAL A 202 -46.24 -1.90 7.48
C VAL A 202 -46.32 -3.37 7.93
N GLY A 203 -45.43 -4.24 7.43
CA GLY A 203 -45.34 -5.62 7.85
C GLY A 203 -45.00 -5.78 9.35
N LEU A 204 -44.01 -5.03 9.84
CA LEU A 204 -43.65 -5.04 11.26
C LEU A 204 -44.73 -4.47 12.16
N ALA A 205 -45.39 -3.37 11.74
CA ALA A 205 -46.53 -2.80 12.47
C ALA A 205 -47.72 -3.77 12.55
N GLY A 206 -47.96 -4.49 11.46
CA GLY A 206 -49.01 -5.53 11.43
C GLY A 206 -48.74 -6.68 12.41
N ILE A 207 -47.50 -7.15 12.48
CA ILE A 207 -47.06 -8.20 13.42
C ILE A 207 -47.21 -7.71 14.86
N ALA A 208 -46.70 -6.49 15.15
CA ALA A 208 -46.77 -5.88 16.48
C ALA A 208 -48.24 -5.72 16.93
N PHE A 209 -49.14 -5.32 16.05
CA PHE A 209 -50.58 -5.22 16.33
C PHE A 209 -51.22 -6.56 16.64
N LEU A 210 -50.87 -7.62 15.89
CA LEU A 210 -51.36 -8.98 16.11
C LEU A 210 -50.92 -9.56 17.46
N ILE A 211 -49.65 -9.30 17.85
CA ILE A 211 -49.12 -9.72 19.13
C ILE A 211 -49.84 -9.01 20.28
N ARG A 212 -50.06 -7.69 20.16
CA ARG A 212 -50.76 -6.90 21.17
C ARG A 212 -52.23 -7.28 21.36
N ARG A 213 -52.86 -7.85 20.33
CA ARG A 213 -54.27 -8.29 20.39
C ARG A 213 -54.43 -9.68 21.02
N ARG A 214 -53.32 -10.43 21.16
CA ARG A 214 -53.35 -11.79 21.74
C ARG A 214 -52.89 -11.86 23.20
N VAL A 215 -52.40 -10.74 23.75
CA VAL A 215 -52.08 -10.53 25.18
C VAL A 215 -53.23 -9.72 25.81
#